data_7a113e656f1baf7f6d2b62b0799ce6e2
#
_entry.id   7a113e656f1baf7f6d2b62b0799ce6e2
#
_cell.length_a   1.000
_cell.length_b   1.000
_cell.length_c   1.000
_cell.angle_alpha   90.00
_cell.angle_beta   90.00
_cell.angle_gamma   90.00
#
_symmetry.space_group_name_H-M   'P 1'
#
loop_
_entity.id
_entity.type
_entity.pdbx_description
1 polymer ?
#
loop_
_entity_poly.entity_id
_entity_poly.type
_entity_poly.pdbx_seq_one_letter_code
_entity_poly.pdbx_strand_id
1 'polypeptide(L)'
;MPNIKSAIKRVDVIKTKTLQNNMVKSRYRTAVKKFEAMVLAGNKGEAEKLFVDAVKKIDQAHSKAVIKKNTAARKKSRLAKMLNAL
;
A
#
# COMPACT_ATOMS: atom_id res chain seq x y z
N MET A 1 -37.19 -8.70 15.92
CA MET A 1 -36.87 -7.42 15.29
C MET A 1 -35.95 -7.64 14.08
N PRO A 2 -36.41 -7.40 12.87
CA PRO A 2 -35.59 -7.61 11.68
C PRO A 2 -34.34 -6.70 11.63
N ASN A 3 -34.36 -5.54 12.30
CA ASN A 3 -33.27 -4.58 12.28
C ASN A 3 -32.00 -5.03 13.01
N ILE A 4 -32.12 -5.94 13.98
CA ILE A 4 -30.98 -6.45 14.74
C ILE A 4 -30.07 -7.31 13.85
N LYS A 5 -30.66 -8.21 13.04
CA LYS A 5 -29.90 -9.05 12.12
C LYS A 5 -29.19 -8.23 11.05
N SER A 6 -29.84 -7.20 10.51
CA SER A 6 -29.24 -6.27 9.55
C SER A 6 -28.08 -5.48 10.16
N ALA A 7 -28.21 -5.03 11.42
CA ALA A 7 -27.16 -4.31 12.11
C ALA A 7 -25.94 -5.21 12.37
N ILE A 8 -26.13 -6.45 12.80
CA ILE A 8 -25.07 -7.44 12.99
C ILE A 8 -24.32 -7.70 11.68
N LYS A 9 -25.07 -7.90 10.59
CA LYS A 9 -24.51 -8.12 9.27
C LYS A 9 -23.65 -6.94 8.79
N ARG A 10 -24.09 -5.70 9.04
CA ARG A 10 -23.31 -4.49 8.73
C ARG A 10 -22.02 -4.43 9.52
N VAL A 11 -22.04 -4.75 10.81
CA VAL A 11 -20.85 -4.76 11.65
C VAL A 11 -19.84 -5.78 11.12
N ASP A 12 -20.27 -6.97 10.72
CA ASP A 12 -19.40 -7.98 10.17
C ASP A 12 -18.78 -7.54 8.84
N VAL A 13 -19.56 -6.91 7.96
CA VAL A 13 -19.06 -6.36 6.69
C VAL A 13 -18.02 -5.27 6.93
N ILE A 14 -18.26 -4.36 7.88
CA ILE A 14 -17.32 -3.28 8.24
C ILE A 14 -16.03 -3.88 8.78
N LYS A 15 -16.08 -4.85 9.67
CA LYS A 15 -14.91 -5.54 10.22
C LYS A 15 -14.09 -6.20 9.12
N THR A 16 -14.74 -6.89 8.19
CA THR A 16 -14.09 -7.55 7.06
C THR A 16 -13.39 -6.54 6.16
N LYS A 17 -14.04 -5.44 5.81
CA LYS A 17 -13.44 -4.37 5.00
C LYS A 17 -12.25 -3.72 5.71
N THR A 18 -12.35 -3.46 7.01
CA THR A 18 -11.27 -2.88 7.80
C THR A 18 -10.05 -3.81 7.79
N LEU A 19 -10.26 -5.12 7.98
CA LEU A 19 -9.20 -6.10 7.94
C LEU A 19 -8.53 -6.15 6.57
N GLN A 20 -9.30 -6.18 5.48
CA GLN A 20 -8.78 -6.16 4.12
C GLN A 20 -7.98 -4.88 3.84
N ASN A 21 -8.47 -3.72 4.27
CA ASN A 21 -7.77 -2.45 4.11
C ASN A 21 -6.45 -2.43 4.87
N ASN A 22 -6.42 -2.96 6.09
CA ASN A 22 -5.20 -3.08 6.88
C ASN A 22 -4.18 -4.01 6.23
N MET A 23 -4.62 -5.11 5.64
CA MET A 23 -3.76 -6.01 4.88
C MET A 23 -3.14 -5.33 3.66
N VAL A 24 -3.93 -4.57 2.91
CA VAL A 24 -3.45 -3.81 1.75
C VAL A 24 -2.43 -2.75 2.18
N LYS A 25 -2.72 -2.00 3.24
CA LYS A 25 -1.78 -1.02 3.80
C LYS A 25 -0.47 -1.68 4.23
N SER A 26 -0.55 -2.80 4.92
CA SER A 26 0.61 -3.56 5.37
C SER A 26 1.48 -4.00 4.19
N ARG A 27 0.87 -4.49 3.12
CA ARG A 27 1.55 -4.94 1.91
C ARG A 27 2.36 -3.83 1.25
N TYR A 28 1.75 -2.66 1.00
CA TYR A 28 2.48 -1.59 0.33
C TYR A 28 3.55 -0.97 1.24
N ARG A 29 3.29 -0.86 2.54
CA ARG A 29 4.27 -0.37 3.50
C ARG A 29 5.49 -1.29 3.59
N THR A 30 5.28 -2.60 3.60
CA THR A 30 6.36 -3.60 3.60
C THR A 30 7.19 -3.47 2.33
N ALA A 31 6.55 -3.36 1.17
CA ALA A 31 7.23 -3.19 -0.11
C ALA A 31 8.08 -1.91 -0.15
N VAL A 32 7.53 -0.80 0.35
CA VAL A 32 8.24 0.49 0.45
C VAL A 32 9.45 0.36 1.37
N LYS A 33 9.30 -0.27 2.53
CA LYS A 33 10.42 -0.46 3.48
C LYS A 33 11.54 -1.30 2.88
N LYS A 34 11.21 -2.35 2.16
CA LYS A 34 12.21 -3.19 1.45
C LYS A 34 12.97 -2.37 0.42
N PHE A 35 12.26 -1.56 -0.36
CA PHE A 35 12.86 -0.66 -1.33
C PHE A 35 13.82 0.33 -0.65
N GLU A 36 13.37 0.99 0.41
CA GLU A 36 14.18 1.96 1.14
C GLU A 36 15.45 1.32 1.73
N ALA A 37 15.33 0.08 2.23
CA ALA A 37 16.48 -0.66 2.75
C ALA A 37 17.53 -0.90 1.67
N MET A 38 17.12 -1.23 0.44
CA MET A 38 18.04 -1.44 -0.67
C MET A 38 18.66 -0.13 -1.16
N VAL A 39 17.91 0.98 -1.11
CA VAL A 39 18.45 2.32 -1.40
C VAL A 39 19.54 2.70 -0.40
N LEU A 40 19.30 2.47 0.89
CA LEU A 40 20.29 2.74 1.94
C LEU A 40 21.53 1.87 1.79
N ALA A 41 21.36 0.62 1.34
CA ALA A 41 22.47 -0.28 1.06
C ALA A 41 23.24 0.08 -0.22
N GLY A 42 22.72 1.00 -1.03
CA GLY A 42 23.35 1.39 -2.29
C GLY A 42 23.22 0.32 -3.39
N ASN A 43 22.33 -0.63 -3.23
CA ASN A 43 22.13 -1.72 -4.19
C ASN A 43 21.09 -1.33 -5.24
N LYS A 44 21.55 -0.67 -6.31
CA LYS A 44 20.69 -0.15 -7.36
C LYS A 44 19.89 -1.25 -8.08
N GLY A 45 20.49 -2.38 -8.39
CA GLY A 45 19.84 -3.49 -9.10
C GLY A 45 18.64 -4.05 -8.33
N GLU A 46 18.82 -4.32 -7.05
CA GLU A 46 17.73 -4.79 -6.19
C GLU A 46 16.70 -3.69 -5.91
N ALA A 47 17.16 -2.44 -5.76
CA ALA A 47 16.28 -1.30 -5.58
C ALA A 47 15.35 -1.11 -6.79
N GLU A 48 15.82 -1.29 -8.01
CA GLU A 48 15.00 -1.22 -9.22
C GLU A 48 13.89 -2.26 -9.21
N LYS A 49 14.22 -3.50 -8.87
CA LYS A 49 13.24 -4.59 -8.76
C LYS A 49 12.18 -4.30 -7.70
N LEU A 50 12.62 -3.85 -6.52
CA LEU A 50 11.73 -3.53 -5.42
C LEU A 50 10.91 -2.27 -5.69
N PHE A 51 11.44 -1.33 -6.48
CA PHE A 51 10.70 -0.16 -6.91
C PHE A 51 9.46 -0.53 -7.73
N VAL A 52 9.61 -1.42 -8.70
CA VAL A 52 8.48 -1.91 -9.51
C VAL A 52 7.43 -2.57 -8.63
N ASP A 53 7.84 -3.41 -7.69
CA ASP A 53 6.92 -4.05 -6.75
C ASP A 53 6.23 -3.04 -5.84
N ALA A 54 6.96 -2.08 -5.30
CA ALA A 54 6.42 -1.03 -4.43
C ALA A 54 5.37 -0.19 -5.16
N VAL A 55 5.66 0.25 -6.39
CA VAL A 55 4.72 1.01 -7.21
C VAL A 55 3.46 0.19 -7.49
N LYS A 56 3.61 -1.08 -7.82
CA LYS A 56 2.48 -1.99 -8.03
C LYS A 56 1.59 -2.08 -6.79
N LYS A 57 2.18 -2.22 -5.60
CA LYS A 57 1.44 -2.31 -4.34
C LYS A 57 0.73 -1.00 -4.01
N ILE A 58 1.37 0.15 -4.27
CA ILE A 58 0.76 1.47 -4.08
C ILE A 58 -0.43 1.64 -5.03
N ASP A 59 -0.29 1.26 -6.29
CA ASP A 59 -1.38 1.34 -7.26
C ASP A 59 -2.55 0.42 -6.89
N GLN A 60 -2.28 -0.76 -6.37
CA GLN A 60 -3.31 -1.66 -5.86
C GLN A 60 -4.05 -1.05 -4.67
N ALA A 61 -3.33 -0.41 -3.75
CA ALA A 61 -3.93 0.27 -2.61
C ALA A 61 -4.84 1.42 -3.06
N HIS A 62 -4.43 2.18 -4.07
CA HIS A 62 -5.25 3.23 -4.66
C HIS A 62 -6.48 2.65 -5.36
N SER A 63 -6.32 1.59 -6.15
CA SER A 63 -7.42 0.91 -6.86
C SER A 63 -8.49 0.41 -5.89
N LYS A 64 -8.10 -0.03 -4.71
CA LYS A 64 -9.01 -0.48 -3.65
C LYS A 64 -9.52 0.65 -2.75
N ALA A 65 -9.24 1.90 -3.10
CA ALA A 65 -9.63 3.11 -2.36
C ALA A 65 -9.09 3.15 -0.92
N VAL A 66 -8.00 2.45 -0.63
CA VAL A 66 -7.33 2.48 0.67
C VAL A 66 -6.54 3.75 0.84
N ILE A 67 -5.94 4.25 -0.23
CA ILE A 67 -5.23 5.54 -0.26
C ILE A 67 -5.80 6.42 -1.37
N LYS A 68 -5.70 7.74 -1.17
CA LYS A 68 -6.17 8.74 -2.13
C LYS A 68 -5.18 8.85 -3.30
N LYS A 69 -5.68 9.30 -4.47
CA LYS A 69 -4.88 9.51 -5.68
C LYS A 69 -3.65 10.38 -5.41
N ASN A 70 -3.82 11.51 -4.73
CA ASN A 70 -2.71 12.41 -4.43
C ASN A 70 -1.66 11.76 -3.52
N THR A 71 -2.09 10.99 -2.53
CA THR A 71 -1.19 10.24 -1.65
C THR A 71 -0.40 9.20 -2.43
N ALA A 72 -1.05 8.45 -3.31
CA ALA A 72 -0.39 7.47 -4.16
C ALA A 72 0.65 8.14 -5.07
N ALA A 73 0.29 9.24 -5.72
CA ALA A 73 1.18 9.99 -6.59
C ALA A 73 2.42 10.52 -5.85
N ARG A 74 2.24 11.07 -4.65
CA ARG A 74 3.34 11.56 -3.81
C ARG A 74 4.28 10.44 -3.41
N LYS A 75 3.75 9.30 -2.99
CA LYS A 75 4.57 8.14 -2.61
C LYS A 75 5.38 7.62 -3.78
N LYS A 76 4.77 7.46 -4.94
CA LYS A 76 5.47 7.01 -6.16
C LYS A 76 6.57 7.98 -6.57
N SER A 77 6.29 9.29 -6.55
CA SER A 77 7.25 10.33 -6.88
C SER A 77 8.46 10.31 -5.93
N ARG A 78 8.20 10.17 -4.62
CA ARG A 78 9.26 10.07 -3.62
C ARG A 78 10.18 8.88 -3.85
N LEU A 79 9.60 7.71 -4.12
CA LEU A 79 10.37 6.50 -4.40
C LEU A 79 11.21 6.65 -5.68
N ALA A 80 10.65 7.26 -6.73
CA ALA A 80 11.36 7.52 -7.97
C ALA A 80 12.57 8.44 -7.75
N LYS A 81 12.42 9.48 -6.93
CA LYS A 81 13.53 10.38 -6.58
C LYS A 81 14.63 9.64 -5.83
N MET A 82 14.26 8.78 -4.89
CA MET A 82 15.23 7.96 -4.14
C MET A 82 16.01 7.04 -5.06
N LEU A 83 15.34 6.39 -6.01
CA LEU A 83 15.99 5.51 -6.97
C LEU A 83 16.92 6.29 -7.91
N ASN A 84 16.48 7.44 -8.39
CA ASN A 84 17.28 8.27 -9.30
C ASN A 84 18.53 8.87 -8.61
N ALA A 85 18.50 8.99 -7.30
CA ALA A 85 19.65 9.48 -6.53
C ALA A 85 20.76 8.42 -6.38
N LEU A 86 20.46 7.15 -6.65
CA LEU A 86 21.46 6.09 -6.71
C LEU A 86 22.21 6.18 -8.06
#